data_d711d83e767cbe03dcfa370aefb6ce59
#
_entry.id   d711d83e767cbe03dcfa370aefb6ce59
#
_cell.length_a   1.000
_cell.length_b   1.000
_cell.length_c   1.000
_cell.angle_alpha   90.00
_cell.angle_beta   90.00
_cell.angle_gamma   90.00
#
_symmetry.space_group_name_H-M   'P 1'
#
loop_
_entity.id
_entity.type
_entity.pdbx_description
1 polymer ?
#
loop_
_entity_poly.entity_id
_entity_poly.type
_entity_poly.pdbx_seq_one_letter_code
_entity_poly.pdbx_strand_id
1 'polypeptide(L)'
;IEYALLPPAQTLDDVYSQIETVGSIINKSDQANSLVSEMKSDIDDIIANSIGTPLSVYHEIGYTYGIYSVNENSFIGEIYNLLGVDNIANTIEDPYGSGYPVLEEEQVLASDPDLIVIGHSDYLNKDLSTRQGWENIKAIANDNVYFLDENLANNWGVNTVDLINVLSETTKSNDDPGLIYKEKYTDNDLSSGSNTQNIIIATIIVIILTAYILISRRSKSKVQS
;
A
#
# COMPACT_ATOMS: atom_id res chain seq x y z
N ILE A 1 -11.25 -26.84 -13.68
CA ILE A 1 -11.33 -25.92 -12.54
C ILE A 1 -11.50 -24.54 -13.12
N GLU A 2 -12.61 -23.88 -12.77
CA GLU A 2 -12.80 -22.47 -13.09
C GLU A 2 -11.90 -21.63 -12.16
N TYR A 3 -11.24 -20.63 -12.71
CA TYR A 3 -10.40 -19.69 -11.97
C TYR A 3 -10.67 -18.28 -12.47
N ALA A 4 -10.51 -17.29 -11.61
CA ALA A 4 -10.49 -15.89 -11.96
C ALA A 4 -9.06 -15.35 -11.70
N LEU A 5 -8.53 -14.62 -12.68
CA LEU A 5 -7.26 -13.91 -12.56
C LEU A 5 -7.60 -12.43 -12.34
N LEU A 6 -7.15 -11.89 -11.23
CA LEU A 6 -7.24 -10.46 -10.94
C LEU A 6 -5.88 -9.83 -11.26
N PRO A 7 -5.80 -8.88 -12.20
CA PRO A 7 -4.55 -8.18 -12.49
C PRO A 7 -4.15 -7.29 -11.29
N PRO A 8 -2.89 -6.85 -11.20
CA PRO A 8 -2.51 -5.82 -10.24
C PRO A 8 -3.39 -4.58 -10.38
N ALA A 9 -3.92 -4.08 -9.27
CA ALA A 9 -4.68 -2.84 -9.26
C ALA A 9 -3.73 -1.66 -9.50
N GLN A 10 -4.12 -0.73 -10.38
CA GLN A 10 -3.41 0.51 -10.64
C GLN A 10 -4.15 1.72 -10.06
N THR A 11 -5.44 1.54 -9.81
CA THR A 11 -6.32 2.59 -9.28
C THR A 11 -7.20 2.08 -8.14
N LEU A 12 -7.78 2.99 -7.39
CA LEU A 12 -8.80 2.65 -6.38
C LEU A 12 -10.02 1.98 -7.01
N ASP A 13 -10.41 2.40 -8.21
CA ASP A 13 -11.53 1.78 -8.93
C ASP A 13 -11.24 0.32 -9.32
N ASP A 14 -9.97 -0.01 -9.62
CA ASP A 14 -9.57 -1.40 -9.84
C ASP A 14 -9.75 -2.23 -8.55
N VAL A 15 -9.35 -1.69 -7.40
CA VAL A 15 -9.53 -2.36 -6.10
C VAL A 15 -11.01 -2.62 -5.84
N TYR A 16 -11.86 -1.62 -6.02
CA TYR A 16 -13.31 -1.77 -5.82
C TYR A 16 -13.91 -2.82 -6.74
N SER A 17 -13.58 -2.76 -8.03
CA SER A 17 -14.04 -3.73 -9.04
C SER A 17 -13.59 -5.16 -8.74
N GLN A 18 -12.38 -5.33 -8.20
CA GLN A 18 -11.88 -6.65 -7.80
C GLN A 18 -12.63 -7.19 -6.58
N ILE A 19 -12.91 -6.36 -5.57
CA ILE A 19 -13.72 -6.75 -4.41
C ILE A 19 -15.12 -7.18 -4.84
N GLU A 20 -15.77 -6.41 -5.73
CA GLU A 20 -17.09 -6.73 -6.27
C GLU A 20 -17.07 -8.02 -7.10
N THR A 21 -16.03 -8.23 -7.91
CA THR A 21 -15.82 -9.44 -8.70
C THR A 21 -15.71 -10.67 -7.79
N VAL A 22 -14.87 -10.60 -6.76
CA VAL A 22 -14.75 -11.68 -5.76
C VAL A 22 -16.09 -11.93 -5.06
N GLY A 23 -16.78 -10.87 -4.65
CA GLY A 23 -18.11 -10.96 -4.04
C GLY A 23 -19.11 -11.68 -4.93
N SER A 24 -19.12 -11.40 -6.23
CA SER A 24 -19.96 -12.06 -7.21
C SER A 24 -19.64 -13.56 -7.33
N ILE A 25 -18.34 -13.91 -7.43
CA ILE A 25 -17.91 -15.32 -7.58
C ILE A 25 -18.30 -16.17 -6.38
N ILE A 26 -18.26 -15.61 -5.17
CA ILE A 26 -18.60 -16.33 -3.94
C ILE A 26 -20.07 -16.13 -3.50
N ASN A 27 -20.93 -15.54 -4.34
CA ASN A 27 -22.33 -15.21 -4.05
C ASN A 27 -22.51 -14.31 -2.80
N LYS A 28 -21.68 -13.27 -2.71
CA LYS A 28 -21.65 -12.27 -1.64
C LYS A 28 -21.69 -10.83 -2.18
N SER A 29 -22.36 -10.62 -3.32
CA SER A 29 -22.39 -9.31 -4.00
C SER A 29 -22.87 -8.18 -3.09
N ASP A 30 -23.94 -8.40 -2.30
CA ASP A 30 -24.45 -7.36 -1.40
C ASP A 30 -23.41 -6.94 -0.34
N GLN A 31 -22.69 -7.92 0.20
CA GLN A 31 -21.63 -7.64 1.19
C GLN A 31 -20.44 -6.92 0.54
N ALA A 32 -20.05 -7.32 -0.67
CA ALA A 32 -18.98 -6.65 -1.41
C ALA A 32 -19.33 -5.21 -1.75
N ASN A 33 -20.55 -4.96 -2.22
CA ASN A 33 -21.03 -3.61 -2.53
C ASN A 33 -21.10 -2.72 -1.27
N SER A 34 -21.52 -3.28 -0.13
CA SER A 34 -21.53 -2.56 1.15
C SER A 34 -20.13 -2.20 1.59
N LEU A 35 -19.18 -3.15 1.50
CA LEU A 35 -17.77 -2.94 1.83
C LEU A 35 -17.15 -1.85 0.94
N VAL A 36 -17.36 -1.91 -0.37
CA VAL A 36 -16.85 -0.89 -1.31
C VAL A 36 -17.43 0.49 -0.98
N SER A 37 -18.72 0.57 -0.62
CA SER A 37 -19.36 1.83 -0.23
C SER A 37 -18.76 2.39 1.07
N GLU A 38 -18.47 1.55 2.04
CA GLU A 38 -17.80 1.92 3.30
C GLU A 38 -16.38 2.40 3.02
N MET A 39 -15.59 1.64 2.24
CA MET A 39 -14.24 2.03 1.85
C MET A 39 -14.19 3.40 1.15
N LYS A 40 -15.11 3.65 0.19
CA LYS A 40 -15.19 4.94 -0.49
C LYS A 40 -15.45 6.09 0.49
N SER A 41 -16.41 5.90 1.41
CA SER A 41 -16.72 6.91 2.42
C SER A 41 -15.53 7.19 3.33
N ASP A 42 -14.85 6.15 3.80
CA ASP A 42 -13.69 6.29 4.68
C ASP A 42 -12.53 7.00 3.97
N ILE A 43 -12.28 6.66 2.69
CA ILE A 43 -11.24 7.28 1.88
C ILE A 43 -11.57 8.76 1.63
N ASP A 44 -12.81 9.09 1.28
CA ASP A 44 -13.25 10.46 1.08
C ASP A 44 -13.05 11.30 2.36
N ASP A 45 -13.36 10.74 3.52
CA ASP A 45 -13.16 11.39 4.81
C ASP A 45 -11.66 11.60 5.12
N ILE A 46 -10.81 10.61 4.83
CA ILE A 46 -9.36 10.73 4.99
C ILE A 46 -8.82 11.85 4.09
N ILE A 47 -9.19 11.85 2.80
CA ILE A 47 -8.74 12.85 1.83
C ILE A 47 -9.20 14.26 2.24
N ALA A 48 -10.47 14.42 2.62
CA ALA A 48 -11.02 15.70 3.06
C ALA A 48 -10.28 16.29 4.28
N ASN A 49 -9.73 15.42 5.13
CA ASN A 49 -8.97 15.81 6.31
C ASN A 49 -7.45 15.87 6.06
N SER A 50 -6.98 15.54 4.84
CA SER A 50 -5.55 15.49 4.49
C SER A 50 -5.01 16.80 3.95
N ILE A 51 -5.88 17.75 3.60
CA ILE A 51 -5.49 19.01 2.94
C ILE A 51 -4.58 19.80 3.87
N GLY A 52 -3.29 19.64 3.67
CA GLY A 52 -2.21 20.29 4.41
C GLY A 52 -1.33 21.16 3.52
N THR A 53 -0.16 21.54 4.01
CA THR A 53 0.87 22.19 3.22
C THR A 53 1.39 21.22 2.16
N PRO A 54 1.46 21.61 0.87
CA PRO A 54 2.09 20.77 -0.14
C PRO A 54 3.52 20.43 0.29
N LEU A 55 3.82 19.14 0.37
CA LEU A 55 5.16 18.66 0.61
C LEU A 55 5.58 17.71 -0.51
N SER A 56 6.88 17.60 -0.72
CA SER A 56 7.46 16.68 -1.69
C SER A 56 7.81 15.34 -1.04
N VAL A 57 7.46 14.24 -1.71
CA VAL A 57 7.75 12.88 -1.24
C VAL A 57 8.66 12.13 -2.20
N TYR A 58 9.59 11.39 -1.63
CA TYR A 58 10.27 10.29 -2.29
C TYR A 58 9.80 8.97 -1.68
N HIS A 59 9.21 8.09 -2.50
CA HIS A 59 8.79 6.76 -2.08
C HIS A 59 9.68 5.70 -2.70
N GLU A 60 10.48 5.00 -1.89
CA GLU A 60 11.39 3.94 -2.32
C GLU A 60 10.73 2.58 -2.16
N ILE A 61 10.69 1.81 -3.26
CA ILE A 61 10.17 0.43 -3.29
C ILE A 61 11.24 -0.62 -3.54
N GLY A 62 12.49 -0.21 -3.72
CA GLY A 62 13.66 -1.08 -3.86
C GLY A 62 14.93 -0.28 -4.04
N TYR A 63 16.06 -0.81 -3.54
CA TYR A 63 17.36 -0.16 -3.62
C TYR A 63 18.48 -1.08 -4.10
N THR A 64 18.42 -2.37 -3.81
CA THR A 64 19.52 -3.33 -4.05
C THR A 64 19.94 -3.45 -5.53
N TYR A 65 19.00 -3.35 -6.47
CA TYR A 65 19.23 -3.48 -7.90
C TYR A 65 18.96 -2.18 -8.68
N GLY A 66 18.76 -1.08 -8.01
CA GLY A 66 18.43 0.24 -8.53
C GLY A 66 17.48 0.96 -7.58
N ILE A 67 17.47 2.28 -7.68
CA ILE A 67 16.58 3.12 -6.86
C ILE A 67 15.20 3.12 -7.53
N TYR A 68 14.36 2.14 -7.17
CA TYR A 68 12.99 2.05 -7.68
C TYR A 68 12.05 2.91 -6.86
N SER A 69 11.20 3.64 -7.56
CA SER A 69 10.17 4.48 -6.96
C SER A 69 8.80 4.23 -7.59
N VAL A 70 7.81 5.00 -7.20
CA VAL A 70 6.45 4.98 -7.72
C VAL A 70 6.12 6.36 -8.31
N ASN A 71 5.47 6.42 -9.48
CA ASN A 71 4.98 7.66 -10.06
C ASN A 71 3.44 7.65 -10.16
N GLU A 72 2.85 8.70 -10.72
CA GLU A 72 1.40 8.90 -10.85
C GLU A 72 0.65 7.78 -11.58
N ASN A 73 1.35 6.93 -12.36
CA ASN A 73 0.77 5.80 -13.08
C ASN A 73 0.72 4.52 -12.23
N SER A 74 1.17 4.55 -10.98
CA SER A 74 1.08 3.44 -10.04
C SER A 74 -0.05 3.66 -9.03
N PHE A 75 -0.51 2.56 -8.40
CA PHE A 75 -1.52 2.60 -7.35
C PHE A 75 -1.14 3.54 -6.18
N ILE A 76 0.11 3.48 -5.71
CA ILE A 76 0.60 4.35 -4.63
C ILE A 76 0.72 5.80 -5.12
N GLY A 77 1.12 6.00 -6.38
CA GLY A 77 1.19 7.33 -6.98
C GLY A 77 -0.19 7.99 -7.10
N GLU A 78 -1.24 7.23 -7.42
CA GLU A 78 -2.62 7.72 -7.38
C GLU A 78 -2.99 8.20 -5.96
N ILE A 79 -2.62 7.45 -4.92
CA ILE A 79 -2.88 7.85 -3.52
C ILE A 79 -2.20 9.17 -3.20
N TYR A 80 -0.92 9.37 -3.58
CA TYR A 80 -0.24 10.65 -3.38
C TYR A 80 -0.92 11.81 -4.11
N ASN A 81 -1.39 11.58 -5.34
CA ASN A 81 -2.16 12.59 -6.08
C ASN A 81 -3.45 12.96 -5.35
N LEU A 82 -4.19 11.99 -4.81
CA LEU A 82 -5.42 12.21 -4.04
C LEU A 82 -5.15 12.97 -2.73
N LEU A 83 -4.01 12.72 -2.11
CA LEU A 83 -3.58 13.42 -0.89
C LEU A 83 -2.98 14.81 -1.18
N GLY A 84 -2.80 15.19 -2.45
CA GLY A 84 -2.23 16.47 -2.85
C GLY A 84 -0.73 16.60 -2.58
N VAL A 85 0.00 15.49 -2.55
CA VAL A 85 1.44 15.40 -2.29
C VAL A 85 2.22 15.45 -3.59
N ASP A 86 3.30 16.24 -3.63
CA ASP A 86 4.20 16.33 -4.79
C ASP A 86 5.18 15.16 -4.80
N ASN A 87 4.92 14.16 -5.64
CA ASN A 87 5.80 13.00 -5.76
C ASN A 87 6.95 13.30 -6.73
N ILE A 88 8.19 13.29 -6.24
CA ILE A 88 9.38 13.60 -7.06
C ILE A 88 9.53 12.66 -8.26
N ALA A 89 9.06 11.42 -8.17
CA ALA A 89 9.14 10.44 -9.24
C ALA A 89 8.20 10.74 -10.43
N ASN A 90 7.22 11.67 -10.30
CA ASN A 90 6.36 12.07 -11.41
C ASN A 90 7.12 12.79 -12.53
N THR A 91 8.28 13.36 -12.23
CA THR A 91 9.14 14.04 -13.20
C THR A 91 10.18 13.13 -13.86
N ILE A 92 10.26 11.86 -13.42
CA ILE A 92 11.25 10.89 -13.89
C ILE A 92 10.69 10.12 -15.07
N GLU A 93 11.54 9.93 -16.09
CA GLU A 93 11.17 9.19 -17.28
C GLU A 93 10.82 7.73 -16.94
N ASP A 94 9.64 7.29 -17.35
CA ASP A 94 9.17 5.89 -17.27
C ASP A 94 8.86 5.38 -18.69
N PRO A 95 9.86 4.90 -19.43
CA PRO A 95 9.72 4.56 -20.84
C PRO A 95 8.69 3.47 -21.13
N TYR A 96 8.36 2.69 -20.12
CA TYR A 96 7.40 1.57 -20.24
C TYR A 96 6.02 1.91 -19.72
N GLY A 97 5.85 3.09 -19.10
CA GLY A 97 4.60 3.47 -18.45
C GLY A 97 4.18 2.51 -17.34
N SER A 98 5.17 1.94 -16.66
CA SER A 98 4.96 0.91 -15.65
C SER A 98 4.41 1.46 -14.34
N GLY A 99 4.60 2.74 -14.08
CA GLY A 99 4.36 3.38 -12.78
C GLY A 99 5.54 3.24 -11.80
N TYR A 100 6.62 2.56 -12.22
CA TYR A 100 7.76 2.22 -11.35
C TYR A 100 9.10 2.66 -11.98
N PRO A 101 9.37 3.97 -12.04
CA PRO A 101 10.61 4.49 -12.60
C PRO A 101 11.82 4.12 -11.75
N VAL A 102 12.99 4.05 -12.40
CA VAL A 102 14.28 3.91 -11.74
C VAL A 102 14.93 5.30 -11.69
N LEU A 103 15.33 5.71 -10.49
CA LEU A 103 15.98 6.99 -10.25
C LEU A 103 17.50 6.80 -10.15
N GLU A 104 18.22 7.87 -10.45
CA GLU A 104 19.62 8.01 -10.08
C GLU A 104 19.72 8.74 -8.72
N GLU A 105 20.78 8.48 -7.95
CA GLU A 105 20.97 9.14 -6.64
C GLU A 105 20.94 10.66 -6.75
N GLU A 106 21.55 11.22 -7.82
CA GLU A 106 21.59 12.65 -8.09
C GLU A 106 20.19 13.26 -8.28
N GLN A 107 19.23 12.50 -8.80
CA GLN A 107 17.85 12.97 -8.97
C GLN A 107 17.13 13.08 -7.63
N VAL A 108 17.34 12.12 -6.72
CA VAL A 108 16.82 12.20 -5.36
C VAL A 108 17.44 13.37 -4.61
N LEU A 109 18.77 13.52 -4.68
CA LEU A 109 19.50 14.62 -4.04
C LEU A 109 19.07 15.99 -4.58
N ALA A 110 18.89 16.12 -5.89
CA ALA A 110 18.50 17.37 -6.53
C ALA A 110 17.04 17.75 -6.22
N SER A 111 16.16 16.78 -5.99
CA SER A 111 14.76 16.99 -5.62
C SER A 111 14.59 17.41 -4.17
N ASP A 112 15.55 17.07 -3.31
CA ASP A 112 15.59 17.43 -1.88
C ASP A 112 14.23 17.25 -1.19
N PRO A 113 13.66 16.01 -1.15
CA PRO A 113 12.31 15.77 -0.69
C PRO A 113 12.11 16.12 0.79
N ASP A 114 10.89 16.56 1.13
CA ASP A 114 10.49 16.89 2.51
C ASP A 114 10.16 15.63 3.33
N LEU A 115 9.81 14.54 2.65
CA LEU A 115 9.42 13.25 3.21
C LEU A 115 10.06 12.10 2.41
N ILE A 116 10.57 11.09 3.10
CA ILE A 116 10.98 9.82 2.51
C ILE A 116 10.12 8.70 3.07
N VAL A 117 9.55 7.87 2.18
CA VAL A 117 8.80 6.67 2.55
C VAL A 117 9.53 5.45 1.99
N ILE A 118 9.84 4.47 2.83
CA ILE A 118 10.48 3.22 2.45
C ILE A 118 9.43 2.10 2.52
N GLY A 119 9.06 1.55 1.36
CA GLY A 119 8.02 0.52 1.20
C GLY A 119 8.57 -0.90 0.96
N HIS A 120 9.81 -1.18 1.32
CA HIS A 120 10.46 -2.49 1.12
C HIS A 120 11.34 -2.88 2.31
N SER A 121 11.77 -4.14 2.35
CA SER A 121 12.58 -4.70 3.44
C SER A 121 14.04 -4.97 3.07
N ASP A 122 14.48 -4.69 1.84
CA ASP A 122 15.85 -4.97 1.37
C ASP A 122 16.89 -3.92 1.80
N TYR A 123 16.52 -3.00 2.70
CA TYR A 123 17.45 -2.07 3.33
C TYR A 123 18.25 -2.78 4.43
N LEU A 124 19.53 -2.96 4.19
CA LEU A 124 20.46 -3.55 5.19
C LEU A 124 20.73 -2.62 6.37
N ASN A 125 20.59 -1.32 6.13
CA ASN A 125 20.75 -0.28 7.15
C ASN A 125 19.60 0.72 7.05
N LYS A 126 18.86 0.89 8.15
CA LYS A 126 17.75 1.87 8.24
C LYS A 126 18.26 3.31 8.29
N ASP A 127 19.55 3.52 8.48
CA ASP A 127 20.16 4.84 8.49
C ASP A 127 20.51 5.27 7.06
N LEU A 128 19.58 5.97 6.43
CA LEU A 128 19.75 6.49 5.07
C LEU A 128 20.83 7.57 4.98
N SER A 129 21.21 8.20 6.09
CA SER A 129 22.29 9.20 6.12
C SER A 129 23.66 8.62 5.77
N THR A 130 23.79 7.28 5.78
CA THR A 130 25.01 6.58 5.35
C THR A 130 25.18 6.50 3.86
N ARG A 131 24.12 6.79 3.07
CA ARG A 131 24.21 6.93 1.62
C ARG A 131 24.91 8.26 1.30
N GLN A 132 25.78 8.27 0.30
CA GLN A 132 26.62 9.43 0.02
C GLN A 132 25.80 10.68 -0.33
N GLY A 133 25.91 11.73 0.46
CA GLY A 133 25.22 13.02 0.26
C GLY A 133 23.78 13.08 0.81
N TRP A 134 23.21 11.94 1.22
CA TRP A 134 21.83 11.88 1.68
C TRP A 134 21.63 12.53 3.05
N GLU A 135 22.68 12.68 3.85
CA GLU A 135 22.65 13.37 5.14
C GLU A 135 22.16 14.83 5.06
N ASN A 136 22.20 15.42 3.84
CA ASN A 136 21.77 16.80 3.60
C ASN A 136 20.35 16.90 3.07
N ILE A 137 19.68 15.79 2.74
CA ILE A 137 18.28 15.79 2.28
C ILE A 137 17.39 16.28 3.42
N LYS A 138 16.46 17.20 3.13
CA LYS A 138 15.54 17.77 4.12
C LYS A 138 14.82 16.71 4.96
N ALA A 139 14.30 15.66 4.31
CA ALA A 139 13.62 14.57 5.00
C ALA A 139 14.52 13.91 6.04
N ILE A 140 15.80 13.69 5.74
CA ILE A 140 16.76 13.06 6.65
C ILE A 140 17.18 14.02 7.75
N ALA A 141 17.49 15.28 7.37
CA ALA A 141 17.90 16.31 8.33
C ALA A 141 16.80 16.64 9.36
N ASN A 142 15.52 16.45 9.00
CA ASN A 142 14.37 16.70 9.85
C ASN A 142 13.73 15.43 10.44
N ASP A 143 14.37 14.25 10.31
CA ASP A 143 13.88 12.95 10.77
C ASP A 143 12.50 12.54 10.15
N ASN A 144 12.22 13.04 8.95
CA ASN A 144 11.00 12.75 8.19
C ASN A 144 11.18 11.52 7.27
N VAL A 145 11.58 10.39 7.85
CA VAL A 145 11.77 9.12 7.12
C VAL A 145 10.85 8.06 7.70
N TYR A 146 10.01 7.48 6.84
CA TYR A 146 9.04 6.45 7.21
C TYR A 146 9.37 5.10 6.62
N PHE A 147 9.33 4.09 7.45
CA PHE A 147 9.42 2.70 7.03
C PHE A 147 8.02 2.09 7.10
N LEU A 148 7.39 1.93 5.94
CA LEU A 148 6.09 1.25 5.85
C LEU A 148 6.25 -0.24 6.14
N ASP A 149 5.23 -0.82 6.78
CA ASP A 149 5.10 -2.27 6.81
C ASP A 149 4.98 -2.81 5.38
N GLU A 150 5.81 -3.81 5.05
CA GLU A 150 5.91 -4.36 3.69
C GLU A 150 4.58 -4.98 3.22
N ASN A 151 3.80 -5.56 4.13
CA ASN A 151 2.49 -6.11 3.79
C ASN A 151 1.49 -5.00 3.47
N LEU A 152 1.59 -3.85 4.14
CA LEU A 152 0.74 -2.70 3.86
C LEU A 152 1.16 -2.03 2.55
N ALA A 153 2.46 -1.89 2.30
CA ALA A 153 3.02 -1.23 1.13
C ALA A 153 2.76 -2.00 -0.19
N ASN A 154 2.69 -3.34 -0.13
CA ASN A 154 2.65 -4.20 -1.31
C ASN A 154 1.31 -4.91 -1.53
N ASN A 155 0.28 -4.59 -0.74
CA ASN A 155 -1.03 -5.21 -0.86
C ASN A 155 -2.11 -4.16 -1.14
N TRP A 156 -2.91 -4.42 -2.16
CA TRP A 156 -4.15 -3.71 -2.42
C TRP A 156 -5.34 -4.59 -2.03
N GLY A 157 -6.50 -3.99 -1.80
CA GLY A 157 -7.72 -4.67 -1.37
C GLY A 157 -8.33 -3.95 -0.18
N VAL A 158 -8.85 -4.68 0.80
CA VAL A 158 -9.51 -4.11 1.98
C VAL A 158 -8.57 -3.25 2.84
N ASN A 159 -7.28 -3.55 2.85
CA ASN A 159 -6.26 -2.79 3.59
C ASN A 159 -5.86 -1.46 2.91
N THR A 160 -6.44 -1.16 1.75
CA THR A 160 -6.18 0.10 1.04
C THR A 160 -6.58 1.32 1.88
N VAL A 161 -7.65 1.23 2.65
CA VAL A 161 -8.08 2.31 3.55
C VAL A 161 -6.99 2.58 4.60
N ASP A 162 -6.43 1.53 5.19
CA ASP A 162 -5.34 1.65 6.17
C ASP A 162 -4.09 2.28 5.54
N LEU A 163 -3.71 1.86 4.33
CA LEU A 163 -2.57 2.44 3.61
C LEU A 163 -2.77 3.94 3.37
N ILE A 164 -3.95 4.35 2.88
CA ILE A 164 -4.25 5.76 2.63
C ILE A 164 -4.24 6.56 3.92
N ASN A 165 -4.83 6.03 5.00
CA ASN A 165 -4.82 6.69 6.30
C ASN A 165 -3.39 6.90 6.80
N VAL A 166 -2.56 5.90 6.67
CA VAL A 166 -1.15 5.94 7.04
C VAL A 166 -0.41 7.01 6.23
N LEU A 167 -0.49 6.97 4.91
CA LEU A 167 0.17 7.96 4.07
C LEU A 167 -0.36 9.38 4.34
N SER A 168 -1.67 9.51 4.58
CA SER A 168 -2.27 10.79 4.98
C SER A 168 -1.69 11.34 6.28
N GLU A 169 -1.59 10.50 7.31
CA GLU A 169 -1.01 10.93 8.60
C GLU A 169 0.47 11.32 8.46
N THR A 170 1.25 10.58 7.64
CA THR A 170 2.65 10.90 7.39
C THR A 170 2.83 12.25 6.68
N THR A 171 1.88 12.64 5.86
CA THR A 171 1.95 13.89 5.10
C THR A 171 1.45 15.12 5.89
N LYS A 172 0.72 14.93 7.00
CA LYS A 172 0.22 16.01 7.86
C LYS A 172 1.23 16.50 8.89
N SER A 173 2.19 15.67 9.24
CA SER A 173 2.99 15.87 10.45
C SER A 173 4.26 16.67 10.16
N ASN A 174 4.29 17.93 10.63
CA ASN A 174 5.53 18.65 10.93
C ASN A 174 6.01 18.39 12.38
N ASP A 175 5.24 17.62 13.17
CA ASP A 175 5.50 17.37 14.58
C ASP A 175 5.66 15.87 14.83
N ASP A 176 6.92 15.36 14.68
CA ASP A 176 7.36 14.02 15.06
C ASP A 176 6.51 12.84 14.55
N PRO A 177 6.59 12.54 13.28
CA PRO A 177 5.94 11.39 12.66
C PRO A 177 6.49 10.04 13.13
N GLY A 178 7.72 10.00 13.62
CA GLY A 178 8.39 8.77 14.06
C GLY A 178 7.70 8.05 15.21
N LEU A 179 6.86 8.74 15.99
CA LEU A 179 6.13 8.15 17.12
C LEU A 179 4.84 7.44 16.71
N ILE A 180 4.18 7.88 15.64
CA ILE A 180 2.88 7.30 15.24
C ILE A 180 3.06 5.87 14.73
N TYR A 181 4.21 5.53 14.18
CA TYR A 181 4.47 4.26 13.51
C TYR A 181 5.20 3.22 14.34
N LYS A 182 6.09 3.63 15.24
CA LYS A 182 6.87 2.67 16.06
C LYS A 182 6.01 1.90 17.06
N GLU A 183 4.85 2.43 17.45
CA GLU A 183 3.99 1.79 18.47
C GLU A 183 2.70 1.17 17.92
N LYS A 184 2.21 1.57 16.73
CA LYS A 184 0.87 1.19 16.26
C LYS A 184 0.80 -0.12 15.47
N TYR A 185 1.93 -0.60 14.95
CA TYR A 185 1.99 -1.86 14.19
C TYR A 185 3.00 -2.85 14.80
N THR A 186 2.84 -3.17 16.07
CA THR A 186 3.33 -4.45 16.58
C THR A 186 2.35 -5.54 16.13
N ASP A 187 2.82 -6.77 15.91
CA ASP A 187 2.02 -7.94 15.45
C ASP A 187 0.70 -8.17 16.21
N ASN A 188 0.43 -7.43 17.28
CA ASN A 188 -0.79 -7.51 18.08
C ASN A 188 -1.89 -6.53 17.63
N ASP A 189 -1.60 -5.50 16.84
CA ASP A 189 -2.58 -4.45 16.48
C ASP A 189 -3.32 -4.70 15.16
N LEU A 190 -2.86 -5.64 14.34
CA LEU A 190 -3.66 -6.21 13.24
C LEU A 190 -4.95 -6.89 13.77
N SER A 191 -5.10 -7.01 15.09
CA SER A 191 -6.28 -7.59 15.75
C SER A 191 -7.34 -6.56 16.18
N SER A 192 -7.11 -5.24 16.06
CA SER A 192 -8.00 -4.22 16.62
C SER A 192 -8.81 -3.40 15.59
N GLY A 193 -8.60 -3.63 14.28
CA GLY A 193 -9.60 -3.25 13.27
C GLY A 193 -10.91 -3.95 13.61
N SER A 194 -12.03 -3.23 13.63
CA SER A 194 -13.31 -3.66 14.21
C SER A 194 -13.51 -5.17 14.17
N ASN A 195 -13.80 -5.80 15.28
CA ASN A 195 -14.01 -7.25 15.47
C ASN A 195 -14.90 -7.89 14.38
N THR A 196 -15.68 -7.12 13.67
CA THR A 196 -16.57 -7.54 12.60
C THR A 196 -15.82 -7.79 11.29
N GLN A 197 -14.87 -6.95 10.90
CA GLN A 197 -14.10 -7.13 9.66
C GLN A 197 -13.12 -8.31 9.76
N ASN A 198 -12.42 -8.44 10.88
CA ASN A 198 -11.51 -9.57 11.11
C ASN A 198 -12.25 -10.91 11.19
N ILE A 199 -13.47 -10.95 11.70
CA ILE A 199 -14.33 -12.14 11.71
C ILE A 199 -14.74 -12.50 10.26
N ILE A 200 -15.05 -11.51 9.42
CA ILE A 200 -15.44 -11.74 8.02
C ILE A 200 -14.25 -12.31 7.22
N ILE A 201 -13.06 -11.72 7.34
CA ILE A 201 -11.85 -12.17 6.63
C ILE A 201 -11.44 -13.57 7.11
N ALA A 202 -11.40 -13.82 8.42
CA ALA A 202 -11.11 -15.15 8.97
C ALA A 202 -12.13 -16.20 8.52
N THR A 203 -13.41 -15.83 8.43
CA THR A 203 -14.48 -16.72 7.97
C THR A 203 -14.32 -17.06 6.49
N ILE A 204 -13.94 -16.09 5.64
CA ILE A 204 -13.70 -16.31 4.21
C ILE A 204 -12.50 -17.24 4.00
N ILE A 205 -11.39 -17.04 4.72
CA ILE A 205 -10.21 -17.91 4.63
C ILE A 205 -10.54 -19.33 5.07
N VAL A 206 -11.30 -19.53 6.15
CA VAL A 206 -11.73 -20.84 6.63
C VAL A 206 -12.65 -21.53 5.61
N ILE A 207 -13.55 -20.81 4.95
CA ILE A 207 -14.43 -21.35 3.92
C ILE A 207 -13.62 -21.81 2.69
N ILE A 208 -12.64 -21.02 2.26
CA ILE A 208 -11.75 -21.38 1.13
C ILE A 208 -10.94 -22.63 1.46
N LEU A 209 -10.35 -22.72 2.66
CA LEU A 209 -9.58 -23.88 3.09
C LEU A 209 -10.45 -25.14 3.23
N THR A 210 -11.66 -25.03 3.77
CA THR A 210 -12.59 -26.17 3.89
C THR A 210 -13.10 -26.63 2.52
N ALA A 211 -13.41 -25.72 1.61
CA ALA A 211 -13.78 -26.05 0.24
C ALA A 211 -12.62 -26.76 -0.49
N TYR A 212 -11.40 -26.28 -0.37
CA TYR A 212 -10.20 -26.92 -0.94
C TYR A 212 -10.00 -28.34 -0.42
N ILE A 213 -10.13 -28.55 0.89
CA ILE A 213 -10.00 -29.89 1.52
C ILE A 213 -11.10 -30.84 1.03
N LEU A 214 -12.34 -30.38 0.90
CA LEU A 214 -13.46 -31.19 0.40
C LEU A 214 -13.30 -31.58 -1.07
N ILE A 215 -12.83 -30.65 -1.91
CA ILE A 215 -12.57 -30.92 -3.33
C ILE A 215 -11.41 -31.89 -3.48
N SER A 216 -10.32 -31.71 -2.72
CA SER A 216 -9.15 -32.59 -2.76
C SER A 216 -9.48 -34.01 -2.30
N ARG A 217 -10.38 -34.19 -1.32
CA ARG A 217 -10.87 -35.50 -0.89
C ARG A 217 -11.76 -36.16 -1.92
N ARG A 218 -12.64 -35.44 -2.60
CA ARG A 218 -13.48 -35.97 -3.70
C ARG A 218 -12.68 -36.38 -4.91
N SER A 219 -11.59 -35.69 -5.23
CA SER A 219 -10.68 -36.08 -6.32
C SER A 219 -9.98 -37.39 -6.04
N LYS A 220 -9.53 -37.62 -4.80
CA LYS A 220 -8.87 -38.89 -4.42
C LYS A 220 -9.82 -40.11 -4.41
N SER A 221 -11.10 -39.93 -4.12
CA SER A 221 -12.08 -41.03 -4.13
C SER A 221 -12.50 -41.47 -5.53
N LYS A 222 -12.32 -40.66 -6.57
CA LYS A 222 -12.62 -41.00 -7.97
C LYS A 222 -11.47 -41.68 -8.70
N VAL A 223 -10.28 -41.75 -8.12
CA VAL A 223 -9.10 -42.42 -8.70
C VAL A 223 -8.97 -43.87 -8.20
N GLN A 224 -9.76 -44.26 -7.18
CA GLN A 224 -9.75 -45.61 -6.60
C GLN A 224 -10.99 -46.46 -6.92
N SER A 225 -11.84 -46.00 -7.82
CA SER A 225 -12.96 -46.74 -8.40
C SER A 225 -12.74 -46.89 -9.92
#